data_b02eb842f5d856535c2dcb63f00d5f7a
#
_entry.id   b02eb842f5d856535c2dcb63f00d5f7a
#
_cell.length_a   1.000
_cell.length_b   1.000
_cell.length_c   1.000
_cell.angle_alpha   90.00
_cell.angle_beta   90.00
_cell.angle_gamma   90.00
#
_symmetry.space_group_name_H-M   'P 1'
#
loop_
_entity.id
_entity.type
_entity.pdbx_description
1 polymer ?
#
loop_
_entity_poly.entity_id
_entity_poly.type
_entity_poly.pdbx_seq_one_letter_code
_entity_poly.pdbx_strand_id
1 'polypeptide(L)'
;MSVLTQILMQGVVDRQSLRDIKPPVEVSQSLLPYFIGGVMILGFVAILVWSYIRRQRQVQPVPATEVDDAPLAHEVAYERLAAIEAADWLALGDMETYHTQVAYVLREYIRARYRIPALELTTTALLHAMLRAQIDAAYVERVQQLLANCDKVKFATYQPELAEASARVADARWIVDETKSSVL
;
A
#
# COMPACT_ATOMS: atom_id res chain seq x y z
N MET A 1 -35.64 88.22 -29.56
CA MET A 1 -34.38 87.65 -28.99
C MET A 1 -34.67 87.11 -27.59
N SER A 2 -35.55 86.14 -27.46
CA SER A 2 -35.85 85.61 -26.13
C SER A 2 -36.21 84.10 -26.03
N VAL A 3 -36.22 83.39 -27.13
CA VAL A 3 -36.59 81.98 -27.09
C VAL A 3 -35.35 81.05 -27.31
N LEU A 4 -34.32 81.53 -27.99
CA LEU A 4 -33.08 80.81 -28.21
C LEU A 4 -32.18 80.68 -26.99
N THR A 5 -32.28 81.64 -26.05
CA THR A 5 -31.50 81.64 -24.82
C THR A 5 -32.06 80.66 -23.77
N GLN A 6 -33.34 80.34 -23.86
CA GLN A 6 -33.99 79.39 -22.93
C GLN A 6 -33.73 77.89 -23.32
N ILE A 7 -33.53 77.61 -24.57
CA ILE A 7 -33.28 76.24 -25.05
C ILE A 7 -31.84 75.76 -24.72
N LEU A 8 -30.90 76.78 -24.67
CA LEU A 8 -29.48 76.46 -24.34
C LEU A 8 -29.23 76.21 -22.84
N MET A 9 -30.15 76.66 -21.97
CA MET A 9 -30.02 76.41 -20.53
C MET A 9 -30.61 75.12 -20.05
N GLN A 10 -31.39 74.38 -20.86
CA GLN A 10 -31.98 73.10 -20.48
C GLN A 10 -31.11 71.89 -20.84
N GLY A 11 -29.99 72.08 -21.55
CA GLY A 11 -29.09 70.98 -21.93
C GLY A 11 -27.97 70.67 -20.94
N VAL A 12 -27.93 71.31 -19.77
CA VAL A 12 -26.79 71.17 -18.81
C VAL A 12 -27.15 70.43 -17.52
N VAL A 13 -28.38 69.97 -17.40
CA VAL A 13 -28.82 69.41 -16.10
C VAL A 13 -29.04 67.89 -16.12
N ASP A 14 -28.34 67.15 -16.93
CA ASP A 14 -28.47 65.69 -16.79
C ASP A 14 -27.15 64.94 -16.85
N ARG A 15 -26.13 65.47 -16.10
CA ARG A 15 -24.88 64.73 -15.87
C ARG A 15 -24.73 64.19 -14.45
N GLN A 16 -25.82 64.12 -13.67
CA GLN A 16 -25.75 63.62 -12.29
C GLN A 16 -26.38 62.26 -12.04
N SER A 17 -26.65 61.49 -13.07
CA SER A 17 -27.09 60.11 -12.88
C SER A 17 -26.06 59.07 -13.37
N LEU A 18 -24.78 59.41 -13.37
CA LEU A 18 -23.74 58.38 -13.37
C LEU A 18 -23.75 57.72 -12.02
N ARG A 19 -24.46 56.60 -11.99
CA ARG A 19 -24.54 55.68 -10.88
C ARG A 19 -23.10 55.34 -10.46
N ASP A 20 -22.75 55.76 -9.24
CA ASP A 20 -21.46 55.53 -8.64
C ASP A 20 -21.16 54.00 -8.74
N ILE A 21 -20.08 53.67 -9.45
CA ILE A 21 -19.63 52.29 -9.57
C ILE A 21 -19.16 51.92 -8.18
N LYS A 22 -19.88 50.96 -7.53
CA LYS A 22 -19.46 50.39 -6.26
C LYS A 22 -17.96 50.05 -6.34
N PRO A 23 -17.16 50.53 -5.38
CA PRO A 23 -15.76 50.12 -5.32
C PRO A 23 -15.66 48.61 -5.27
N PRO A 24 -14.63 48.00 -5.86
CA PRO A 24 -14.40 46.56 -5.79
C PRO A 24 -14.41 46.15 -4.31
N VAL A 25 -15.27 45.23 -3.96
CA VAL A 25 -15.26 44.60 -2.64
C VAL A 25 -13.92 43.87 -2.54
N GLU A 26 -13.01 44.39 -1.72
CA GLU A 26 -11.79 43.66 -1.37
C GLU A 26 -12.23 42.40 -0.66
N VAL A 27 -12.24 41.32 -1.40
CA VAL A 27 -12.40 39.97 -0.83
C VAL A 27 -11.10 39.68 -0.10
N SER A 28 -11.11 39.96 1.20
CA SER A 28 -10.06 39.51 2.09
C SER A 28 -10.00 38.00 1.96
N GLN A 29 -9.04 37.53 1.17
CA GLN A 29 -8.76 36.11 1.04
C GLN A 29 -8.18 35.66 2.38
N SER A 30 -9.06 35.22 3.27
CA SER A 30 -8.61 34.59 4.52
C SER A 30 -7.91 33.30 4.12
N LEU A 31 -6.62 33.18 4.45
CA LEU A 31 -5.83 31.96 4.23
C LEU A 31 -6.29 30.82 5.14
N LEU A 32 -7.24 31.10 6.03
CA LEU A 32 -7.80 30.16 7.00
C LEU A 32 -8.35 28.86 6.37
N PRO A 33 -9.15 28.89 5.27
CA PRO A 33 -9.66 27.64 4.67
C PRO A 33 -8.54 26.78 4.06
N TYR A 34 -7.47 27.41 3.55
CA TYR A 34 -6.32 26.66 3.02
C TYR A 34 -5.51 26.00 4.14
N PHE A 35 -5.37 26.66 5.30
CA PHE A 35 -4.75 26.09 6.49
C PHE A 35 -5.55 24.90 7.02
N ILE A 36 -6.87 25.00 7.11
CA ILE A 36 -7.73 23.91 7.57
C ILE A 36 -7.66 22.74 6.58
N GLY A 37 -7.70 22.99 5.27
CA GLY A 37 -7.54 21.98 4.24
C GLY A 37 -6.18 21.25 4.32
N GLY A 38 -5.10 22.01 4.52
CA GLY A 38 -3.75 21.45 4.68
C GLY A 38 -3.62 20.54 5.90
N VAL A 39 -4.15 20.96 7.05
CA VAL A 39 -4.16 20.15 8.29
C VAL A 39 -4.99 18.88 8.12
N MET A 40 -6.15 18.95 7.46
CA MET A 40 -6.99 17.77 7.17
C MET A 40 -6.26 16.75 6.28
N ILE A 41 -5.60 17.22 5.22
CA ILE A 41 -4.83 16.34 4.32
C ILE A 41 -3.66 15.70 5.07
N LEU A 42 -2.95 16.47 5.89
CA LEU A 42 -1.80 15.98 6.67
C LEU A 42 -2.25 14.95 7.72
N GLY A 43 -3.38 15.18 8.38
CA GLY A 43 -4.01 14.23 9.31
C GLY A 43 -4.44 12.93 8.60
N PHE A 44 -5.04 13.04 7.41
CA PHE A 44 -5.45 11.88 6.62
C PHE A 44 -4.24 11.04 6.16
N VAL A 45 -3.18 11.70 5.66
CA VAL A 45 -1.93 11.03 5.29
C VAL A 45 -1.29 10.36 6.51
N ALA A 46 -1.27 11.04 7.67
CA ALA A 46 -0.74 10.46 8.90
C ALA A 46 -1.53 9.21 9.35
N ILE A 47 -2.87 9.23 9.21
CA ILE A 47 -3.73 8.08 9.51
C ILE A 47 -3.46 6.93 8.53
N LEU A 48 -3.30 7.22 7.22
CA LEU A 48 -2.97 6.20 6.23
C LEU A 48 -1.59 5.59 6.50
N VAL A 49 -0.58 6.41 6.77
CA VAL A 49 0.78 5.94 7.12
C VAL A 49 0.75 5.15 8.43
N TRP A 50 0.02 5.63 9.45
CA TRP A 50 -0.13 4.91 10.72
C TRP A 50 -0.86 3.58 10.54
N SER A 51 -1.95 3.55 9.75
CA SER A 51 -2.69 2.32 9.40
C SER A 51 -1.80 1.34 8.64
N TYR A 52 -1.00 1.84 7.68
CA TYR A 52 -0.03 1.03 6.94
C TYR A 52 1.06 0.45 7.85
N ILE A 53 1.65 1.29 8.71
CA ILE A 53 2.66 0.86 9.69
C ILE A 53 2.05 -0.09 10.73
N ARG A 54 0.80 0.16 11.17
CA ARG A 54 0.11 -0.71 12.12
C ARG A 54 -0.23 -2.07 11.52
N ARG A 55 -0.61 -2.12 10.23
CA ARG A 55 -0.79 -3.40 9.50
C ARG A 55 0.53 -4.16 9.40
N GLN A 56 1.65 -3.47 9.19
CA GLN A 56 2.98 -4.12 9.22
C GLN A 56 3.42 -4.53 10.64
N ARG A 57 2.99 -3.80 11.67
CA ARG A 57 3.34 -4.11 13.08
C ARG A 57 2.46 -5.17 13.74
N GLN A 58 1.36 -5.58 13.13
CA GLN A 58 0.59 -6.74 13.61
C GLN A 58 1.32 -8.06 13.36
N VAL A 59 2.39 -8.04 12.59
CA VAL A 59 3.41 -9.04 12.63
C VAL A 59 4.36 -8.65 13.76
N GLN A 60 4.07 -9.12 14.94
CA GLN A 60 4.97 -8.97 16.09
C GLN A 60 6.35 -9.51 15.69
N PRO A 61 7.43 -8.74 15.84
CA PRO A 61 8.73 -9.35 15.87
C PRO A 61 8.70 -10.25 17.13
N VAL A 62 8.77 -11.57 16.92
CA VAL A 62 9.09 -12.47 18.01
C VAL A 62 10.39 -11.93 18.59
N PRO A 63 10.43 -11.49 19.87
CA PRO A 63 11.66 -11.04 20.46
C PRO A 63 12.67 -12.18 20.33
N ALA A 64 13.89 -11.87 19.95
CA ALA A 64 15.01 -12.80 19.98
C ALA A 64 15.38 -13.04 21.45
N THR A 65 14.50 -13.77 22.15
CA THR A 65 14.70 -14.15 23.55
C THR A 65 14.81 -15.65 23.58
N GLU A 66 16.00 -16.09 23.89
CA GLU A 66 16.41 -17.39 24.38
C GLU A 66 16.02 -18.63 23.56
N VAL A 67 17.05 -19.23 23.03
CA VAL A 67 17.20 -20.55 22.45
C VAL A 67 16.85 -21.59 23.51
N ASP A 68 15.60 -22.05 23.59
CA ASP A 68 15.26 -23.43 23.94
C ASP A 68 13.78 -23.83 23.66
N ASP A 69 12.86 -22.84 23.39
CA ASP A 69 11.44 -23.13 23.15
C ASP A 69 10.85 -22.30 21.98
N ALA A 70 11.67 -21.69 21.14
CA ALA A 70 11.15 -20.97 19.97
C ALA A 70 10.64 -21.98 18.94
N PRO A 71 9.37 -21.86 18.48
CA PRO A 71 8.84 -22.76 17.47
C PRO A 71 9.72 -22.74 16.22
N LEU A 72 10.02 -23.92 15.69
CA LEU A 72 10.86 -24.06 14.51
C LEU A 72 10.28 -23.26 13.32
N ALA A 73 11.13 -22.60 12.55
CA ALA A 73 10.70 -21.72 11.46
C ALA A 73 9.66 -22.35 10.52
N HIS A 74 9.77 -23.64 10.27
CA HIS A 74 8.83 -24.40 9.44
C HIS A 74 7.47 -24.64 10.14
N GLU A 75 7.43 -24.81 11.46
CA GLU A 75 6.18 -24.98 12.21
C GLU A 75 5.34 -23.70 12.14
N VAL A 76 5.97 -22.54 12.37
CA VAL A 76 5.31 -21.24 12.21
C VAL A 76 4.80 -21.03 10.80
N ALA A 77 5.58 -21.44 9.79
CA ALA A 77 5.16 -21.34 8.40
C ALA A 77 3.92 -22.22 8.13
N TYR A 78 3.89 -23.46 8.61
CA TYR A 78 2.73 -24.34 8.45
C TYR A 78 1.47 -23.82 9.12
N GLU A 79 1.60 -23.36 10.36
CA GLU A 79 0.47 -22.77 11.09
C GLU A 79 -0.14 -21.58 10.33
N ARG A 80 0.70 -20.70 9.84
CA ARG A 80 0.23 -19.52 9.08
C ARG A 80 -0.34 -19.88 7.72
N LEU A 81 0.24 -20.83 7.00
CA LEU A 81 -0.33 -21.34 5.75
C LEU A 81 -1.69 -22.00 5.98
N ALA A 82 -1.86 -22.76 7.07
CA ALA A 82 -3.15 -23.32 7.45
C ALA A 82 -4.19 -22.23 7.80
N ALA A 83 -3.77 -21.16 8.49
CA ALA A 83 -4.62 -20.02 8.77
C ALA A 83 -5.08 -19.29 7.50
N ILE A 84 -4.22 -19.19 6.46
CA ILE A 84 -4.57 -18.63 5.15
C ILE A 84 -5.67 -19.47 4.47
N GLU A 85 -5.55 -20.80 4.51
CA GLU A 85 -6.56 -21.70 3.96
C GLU A 85 -7.90 -21.59 4.71
N ALA A 86 -7.85 -21.45 6.02
CA ALA A 86 -9.05 -21.32 6.87
C ALA A 86 -9.75 -19.96 6.75
N ALA A 87 -9.09 -18.93 6.24
CA ALA A 87 -9.62 -17.57 6.19
C ALA A 87 -10.59 -17.30 5.03
N ASP A 88 -10.84 -18.28 4.18
CA ASP A 88 -11.80 -18.26 3.05
C ASP A 88 -11.68 -17.05 2.10
N TRP A 89 -10.52 -16.37 2.05
CA TRP A 89 -10.34 -15.20 1.17
C TRP A 89 -10.62 -15.50 -0.29
N LEU A 90 -10.30 -16.72 -0.74
CA LEU A 90 -10.62 -17.16 -2.10
C LEU A 90 -12.13 -17.25 -2.35
N ALA A 91 -12.90 -17.74 -1.39
CA ALA A 91 -14.36 -17.80 -1.49
C ALA A 91 -14.99 -16.39 -1.47
N LEU A 92 -14.36 -15.43 -0.79
CA LEU A 92 -14.77 -14.03 -0.76
C LEU A 92 -14.30 -13.24 -2.01
N GLY A 93 -13.51 -13.85 -2.89
CA GLY A 93 -12.95 -13.19 -4.08
C GLY A 93 -11.78 -12.25 -3.80
N ASP A 94 -11.25 -12.23 -2.56
CA ASP A 94 -10.11 -11.40 -2.17
C ASP A 94 -8.76 -12.06 -2.54
N MET A 95 -8.54 -12.15 -3.84
CA MET A 95 -7.32 -12.74 -4.43
C MET A 95 -6.05 -11.98 -4.02
N GLU A 96 -6.14 -10.65 -3.89
CA GLU A 96 -4.99 -9.81 -3.56
C GLU A 96 -4.51 -10.10 -2.14
N THR A 97 -5.41 -10.11 -1.15
CA THR A 97 -5.08 -10.43 0.23
C THR A 97 -4.49 -11.84 0.34
N TYR A 98 -5.12 -12.83 -0.29
CA TYR A 98 -4.65 -14.20 -0.27
C TYR A 98 -3.19 -14.32 -0.76
N HIS A 99 -2.89 -13.82 -1.96
CA HIS A 99 -1.54 -13.89 -2.53
C HIS A 99 -0.52 -13.08 -1.74
N THR A 100 -0.93 -11.93 -1.18
CA THR A 100 -0.08 -11.10 -0.32
C THR A 100 0.30 -11.85 0.95
N GLN A 101 -0.64 -12.58 1.57
CA GLN A 101 -0.37 -13.35 2.78
C GLN A 101 0.53 -14.54 2.51
N VAL A 102 0.30 -15.28 1.42
CA VAL A 102 1.17 -16.41 1.02
C VAL A 102 2.61 -15.92 0.79
N ALA A 103 2.79 -14.84 0.02
CA ALA A 103 4.10 -14.24 -0.21
C ALA A 103 4.77 -13.76 1.09
N TYR A 104 3.99 -13.22 2.01
CA TYR A 104 4.47 -12.77 3.32
C TYR A 104 4.99 -13.94 4.17
N VAL A 105 4.22 -15.02 4.30
CA VAL A 105 4.61 -16.21 5.07
C VAL A 105 5.89 -16.83 4.50
N LEU A 106 6.00 -16.94 3.18
CA LEU A 106 7.22 -17.46 2.55
C LEU A 106 8.45 -16.58 2.84
N ARG A 107 8.32 -15.25 2.74
CA ARG A 107 9.41 -14.31 3.06
C ARG A 107 9.81 -14.38 4.53
N GLU A 108 8.84 -14.52 5.43
CA GLU A 108 9.12 -14.67 6.84
C GLU A 108 9.83 -15.98 7.16
N TYR A 109 9.40 -17.08 6.54
CA TYR A 109 10.10 -18.36 6.64
C TYR A 109 11.56 -18.27 6.17
N ILE A 110 11.81 -17.64 5.00
CA ILE A 110 13.17 -17.42 4.48
C ILE A 110 14.00 -16.58 5.46
N ARG A 111 13.41 -15.54 6.06
CA ARG A 111 14.07 -14.72 7.07
C ARG A 111 14.48 -15.53 8.29
N ALA A 112 13.56 -16.30 8.83
CA ALA A 112 13.79 -17.10 10.02
C ALA A 112 14.80 -18.23 9.77
N ARG A 113 14.69 -18.90 8.63
CA ARG A 113 15.51 -20.09 8.28
C ARG A 113 16.94 -19.74 7.87
N TYR A 114 17.08 -18.71 7.01
CA TYR A 114 18.37 -18.37 6.38
C TYR A 114 18.96 -17.06 6.91
N ARG A 115 18.29 -16.38 7.83
CA ARG A 115 18.71 -15.06 8.39
C ARG A 115 18.89 -13.99 7.31
N ILE A 116 18.18 -14.11 6.19
CA ILE A 116 18.13 -13.12 5.11
C ILE A 116 17.00 -12.14 5.43
N PRO A 117 17.19 -10.80 5.32
CA PRO A 117 16.13 -9.81 5.62
C PRO A 117 15.06 -9.78 4.51
N ALA A 118 14.39 -10.92 4.27
CA ALA A 118 13.52 -11.18 3.12
C ALA A 118 12.29 -10.28 3.06
N LEU A 119 11.85 -9.71 4.19
CA LEU A 119 10.71 -8.79 4.28
C LEU A 119 11.05 -7.38 3.82
N GLU A 120 12.34 -7.01 3.86
CA GLU A 120 12.83 -5.66 3.53
C GLU A 120 13.34 -5.59 2.08
N LEU A 121 13.56 -6.74 1.45
CA LEU A 121 14.12 -6.85 0.12
C LEU A 121 13.02 -6.92 -0.95
N THR A 122 13.30 -6.34 -2.12
CA THR A 122 12.50 -6.63 -3.32
C THR A 122 12.65 -8.09 -3.72
N THR A 123 11.72 -8.63 -4.52
CA THR A 123 11.80 -10.03 -4.98
C THR A 123 13.15 -10.32 -5.64
N THR A 124 13.62 -9.46 -6.55
CA THR A 124 14.91 -9.63 -7.22
C THR A 124 16.08 -9.60 -6.23
N ALA A 125 16.10 -8.65 -5.29
CA ALA A 125 17.16 -8.55 -4.30
C ALA A 125 17.19 -9.75 -3.35
N LEU A 126 16.02 -10.29 -2.99
CA LEU A 126 15.88 -11.50 -2.19
C LEU A 126 16.48 -12.71 -2.90
N LEU A 127 16.14 -12.94 -4.19
CA LEU A 127 16.67 -14.06 -4.96
C LEU A 127 18.20 -13.99 -5.07
N HIS A 128 18.76 -12.81 -5.31
CA HIS A 128 20.21 -12.62 -5.29
C HIS A 128 20.84 -12.88 -3.91
N ALA A 129 20.14 -12.51 -2.82
CA ALA A 129 20.62 -12.80 -1.48
C ALA A 129 20.62 -14.30 -1.18
N MET A 130 19.58 -15.02 -1.63
CA MET A 130 19.47 -16.47 -1.49
C MET A 130 20.60 -17.19 -2.25
N LEU A 131 20.87 -16.78 -3.48
CA LEU A 131 21.99 -17.34 -4.27
C LEU A 131 23.35 -17.09 -3.61
N ARG A 132 23.58 -15.88 -3.04
CA ARG A 132 24.80 -15.58 -2.28
C ARG A 132 24.94 -16.40 -1.00
N ALA A 133 23.82 -16.77 -0.39
CA ALA A 133 23.76 -17.66 0.77
C ALA A 133 23.93 -19.16 0.37
N GLN A 134 24.25 -19.42 -0.90
CA GLN A 134 24.45 -20.77 -1.45
C GLN A 134 23.25 -21.70 -1.31
N ILE A 135 22.05 -21.14 -1.27
CA ILE A 135 20.81 -21.93 -1.34
C ILE A 135 20.71 -22.51 -2.74
N ASP A 136 20.31 -23.78 -2.82
CA ASP A 136 20.21 -24.49 -4.10
C ASP A 136 19.34 -23.70 -5.09
N ALA A 137 19.83 -23.60 -6.33
CA ALA A 137 19.20 -22.84 -7.40
C ALA A 137 17.77 -23.34 -7.72
N ALA A 138 17.49 -24.61 -7.55
CA ALA A 138 16.16 -25.16 -7.77
C ALA A 138 15.14 -24.58 -6.78
N TYR A 139 15.52 -24.42 -5.51
CA TYR A 139 14.64 -23.77 -4.52
C TYR A 139 14.48 -22.27 -4.79
N VAL A 140 15.57 -21.60 -5.18
CA VAL A 140 15.52 -20.18 -5.55
C VAL A 140 14.57 -19.94 -6.72
N GLU A 141 14.59 -20.81 -7.73
CA GLU A 141 13.68 -20.75 -8.88
C GLU A 141 12.22 -20.95 -8.46
N ARG A 142 11.93 -21.89 -7.57
CA ARG A 142 10.57 -22.10 -7.03
C ARG A 142 10.07 -20.89 -6.25
N VAL A 143 10.92 -20.32 -5.39
CA VAL A 143 10.62 -19.08 -4.68
C VAL A 143 10.34 -17.93 -5.65
N GLN A 144 11.15 -17.81 -6.72
CA GLN A 144 10.95 -16.82 -7.77
C GLN A 144 9.59 -16.98 -8.44
N GLN A 145 9.24 -18.19 -8.87
CA GLN A 145 7.97 -18.49 -9.55
C GLN A 145 6.78 -18.13 -8.66
N LEU A 146 6.81 -18.53 -7.38
CA LEU A 146 5.74 -18.23 -6.43
C LEU A 146 5.60 -16.74 -6.19
N LEU A 147 6.69 -16.05 -5.85
CA LEU A 147 6.66 -14.61 -5.57
C LEU A 147 6.27 -13.81 -6.80
N ALA A 148 6.76 -14.15 -8.00
CA ALA A 148 6.38 -13.47 -9.24
C ALA A 148 4.89 -13.62 -9.54
N ASN A 149 4.28 -14.78 -9.27
CA ASN A 149 2.85 -14.98 -9.44
C ASN A 149 2.05 -14.15 -8.41
N CYS A 150 2.49 -14.11 -7.15
CA CYS A 150 1.86 -13.26 -6.14
C CYS A 150 1.97 -11.77 -6.50
N ASP A 151 3.11 -11.32 -7.01
CA ASP A 151 3.32 -9.93 -7.43
C ASP A 151 2.39 -9.55 -8.60
N LYS A 152 2.17 -10.45 -9.60
CA LYS A 152 1.23 -10.20 -10.70
C LYS A 152 -0.19 -9.94 -10.20
N VAL A 153 -0.67 -10.70 -9.23
CA VAL A 153 -2.01 -10.53 -8.65
C VAL A 153 -2.07 -9.25 -7.82
N LYS A 154 -1.08 -9.02 -6.97
CA LYS A 154 -0.98 -7.82 -6.13
C LYS A 154 -1.00 -6.51 -6.92
N PHE A 155 -0.39 -6.48 -8.10
CA PHE A 155 -0.38 -5.31 -8.97
C PHE A 155 -1.48 -5.32 -10.03
N ALA A 156 -2.52 -6.14 -9.86
CA ALA A 156 -3.71 -6.26 -10.71
C ALA A 156 -3.39 -6.51 -12.20
N THR A 157 -2.24 -7.09 -12.50
CA THR A 157 -1.84 -7.44 -13.88
C THR A 157 -2.37 -8.80 -14.29
N TYR A 158 -2.87 -9.59 -13.34
CA TYR A 158 -3.40 -10.92 -13.57
C TYR A 158 -4.44 -11.30 -12.50
N GLN A 159 -5.53 -11.95 -12.92
CA GLN A 159 -6.53 -12.55 -12.05
C GLN A 159 -6.53 -14.06 -12.30
N PRO A 160 -5.96 -14.85 -11.37
CA PRO A 160 -5.92 -16.31 -11.50
C PRO A 160 -7.30 -16.92 -11.31
N GLU A 161 -7.52 -18.11 -11.88
CA GLU A 161 -8.66 -18.93 -11.52
C GLU A 161 -8.51 -19.48 -10.08
N LEU A 162 -9.64 -19.83 -9.44
CA LEU A 162 -9.65 -20.34 -8.05
C LEU A 162 -8.73 -21.54 -7.86
N ALA A 163 -8.69 -22.47 -8.82
CA ALA A 163 -7.83 -23.64 -8.76
C ALA A 163 -6.34 -23.28 -8.81
N GLU A 164 -5.98 -22.30 -9.62
CA GLU A 164 -4.61 -21.81 -9.69
C GLU A 164 -4.22 -21.05 -8.42
N ALA A 165 -5.12 -20.22 -7.90
CA ALA A 165 -4.88 -19.47 -6.68
C ALA A 165 -4.68 -20.41 -5.49
N SER A 166 -5.53 -21.42 -5.30
CA SER A 166 -5.42 -22.40 -4.20
C SER A 166 -4.12 -23.21 -4.22
N ALA A 167 -3.55 -23.45 -5.40
CA ALA A 167 -2.27 -24.13 -5.53
C ALA A 167 -1.10 -23.36 -4.89
N ARG A 168 -1.21 -22.05 -4.66
CA ARG A 168 -0.11 -21.22 -4.11
C ARG A 168 0.28 -21.61 -2.69
N VAL A 169 -0.67 -21.98 -1.84
CA VAL A 169 -0.35 -22.48 -0.48
C VAL A 169 0.36 -23.82 -0.56
N ALA A 170 -0.06 -24.73 -1.46
CA ALA A 170 0.62 -26.00 -1.68
C ALA A 170 2.07 -25.80 -2.16
N ASP A 171 2.29 -24.86 -3.09
CA ASP A 171 3.64 -24.51 -3.56
C ASP A 171 4.51 -23.97 -2.41
N ALA A 172 3.96 -23.09 -1.56
CA ALA A 172 4.67 -22.58 -0.40
C ALA A 172 5.01 -23.68 0.61
N ARG A 173 4.07 -24.60 0.87
CA ARG A 173 4.29 -25.76 1.73
C ARG A 173 5.40 -26.64 1.18
N TRP A 174 5.39 -26.92 -0.11
CA TRP A 174 6.43 -27.71 -0.75
C TRP A 174 7.82 -27.09 -0.55
N ILE A 175 7.95 -25.75 -0.74
CA ILE A 175 9.23 -25.06 -0.51
C ILE A 175 9.67 -25.23 0.94
N VAL A 176 8.77 -25.09 1.91
CA VAL A 176 9.08 -25.25 3.33
C VAL A 176 9.50 -26.71 3.62
N ASP A 177 8.79 -27.70 3.07
CA ASP A 177 9.07 -29.11 3.28
C ASP A 177 10.46 -29.53 2.79
N GLU A 178 10.81 -29.12 1.57
CA GLU A 178 12.09 -29.46 0.97
C GLU A 178 13.26 -28.77 1.67
N THR A 179 13.03 -27.57 2.17
CA THR A 179 14.10 -26.76 2.77
C THR A 179 14.24 -26.95 4.28
N LYS A 180 13.24 -27.50 4.99
CA LYS A 180 13.32 -27.74 6.45
C LYS A 180 14.42 -28.74 6.84
N SER A 181 14.65 -29.74 6.00
CA SER A 181 15.57 -30.86 6.25
C SER A 181 17.00 -30.62 5.75
N SER A 182 17.21 -29.63 4.87
CA SER A 182 18.55 -29.28 4.40
C SER A 182 19.32 -28.60 5.54
N VAL A 183 20.04 -29.43 6.30
CA VAL A 183 21.02 -28.97 7.28
C VAL A 183 22.16 -28.32 6.49
N LEU A 184 22.45 -27.06 6.82
CA LEU A 184 23.67 -26.39 6.40
C LEU A 184 24.88 -27.04 7.08
#